data_9240782572fc5a1b872206bfcf106604
#
_entry.id   9240782572fc5a1b872206bfcf106604
#
_cell.length_a   1.000
_cell.length_b   1.000
_cell.length_c   1.000
_cell.angle_alpha   90.00
_cell.angle_beta   90.00
_cell.angle_gamma   90.00
#
_symmetry.space_group_name_H-M   'P 1'
#
loop_
_entity.id
_entity.type
_entity.pdbx_description
1 polymer ?
#
loop_
_entity_poly.entity_id
_entity_poly.type
_entity_poly.pdbx_seq_one_letter_code
_entity_poly.pdbx_strand_id
1 'polypeptide(L)'
;MTPAALVALAREAMTRAYAPYSGCQVGAALLTRDGKVYTGCNIENAAFTPTCCAERTAFFEAVAKGERHFAAIAVVGGQGGVVSGLFPPCGVCRQVMMEFCSPDFLIHMGGAGGEIVTVPLREFLPYGFTGKGQVPQNS
;
A
#
# COMPACT_ATOMS: atom_id res chain seq x y z
N MET A 1 2.05 7.14 15.12
CA MET A 1 3.12 6.22 14.62
C MET A 1 4.00 6.97 13.64
N THR A 2 5.30 6.81 13.76
CA THR A 2 6.25 7.46 12.86
C THR A 2 6.32 6.75 11.51
N PRO A 3 6.71 7.45 10.42
CA PRO A 3 6.94 6.79 9.15
C PRO A 3 7.95 5.63 9.24
N ALA A 4 9.01 5.79 10.02
CA ALA A 4 10.01 4.73 10.22
C ALA A 4 9.41 3.47 10.86
N ALA A 5 8.54 3.63 11.85
CA ALA A 5 7.87 2.51 12.51
C ALA A 5 6.93 1.80 11.53
N LEU A 6 6.22 2.56 10.71
CA LEU A 6 5.31 2.00 9.72
C LEU A 6 6.07 1.25 8.62
N VAL A 7 7.20 1.80 8.15
CA VAL A 7 8.09 1.13 7.20
C VAL A 7 8.65 -0.17 7.77
N ALA A 8 8.98 -0.21 9.07
CA ALA A 8 9.46 -1.43 9.71
C ALA A 8 8.39 -2.53 9.68
N LEU A 9 7.12 -2.19 9.90
CA LEU A 9 6.02 -3.15 9.81
C LEU A 9 5.79 -3.63 8.37
N ALA A 10 5.95 -2.76 7.40
CA ALA A 10 5.88 -3.14 5.99
C ALA A 10 7.01 -4.12 5.63
N ARG A 11 8.21 -3.87 6.12
CA ARG A 11 9.35 -4.76 5.91
C ARG A 11 9.11 -6.15 6.51
N GLU A 12 8.51 -6.21 7.68
CA GLU A 12 8.13 -7.48 8.29
C GLU A 12 7.09 -8.21 7.44
N ALA A 13 6.07 -7.51 6.96
CA ALA A 13 5.04 -8.10 6.11
C ALA A 13 5.61 -8.65 4.79
N MET A 14 6.62 -7.99 4.24
CA MET A 14 7.31 -8.41 3.02
C MET A 14 7.85 -9.84 3.11
N THR A 15 8.22 -10.30 4.29
CA THR A 15 8.75 -11.66 4.48
C THR A 15 7.71 -12.75 4.23
N ARG A 16 6.43 -12.40 4.22
CA ARG A 16 5.33 -13.35 4.00
C ARG A 16 4.81 -13.34 2.55
N ALA A 17 5.41 -12.55 1.67
CA ALA A 17 4.99 -12.45 0.27
C ALA A 17 5.06 -13.79 -0.45
N TYR A 18 4.07 -14.06 -1.28
CA TYR A 18 4.04 -15.22 -2.15
C TYR A 18 4.33 -14.77 -3.58
N ALA A 19 5.58 -14.89 -4.01
CA ALA A 19 6.05 -14.35 -5.28
C ALA A 19 6.88 -15.37 -6.08
N PRO A 20 6.32 -16.57 -6.38
CA PRO A 20 7.10 -17.61 -7.06
C PRO A 20 7.38 -17.32 -8.53
N TYR A 21 6.65 -16.39 -9.15
CA TYR A 21 6.79 -16.07 -10.57
C TYR A 21 7.80 -14.95 -10.81
N SER A 22 7.71 -13.84 -10.07
CA SER A 22 8.61 -12.70 -10.26
C SER A 22 9.83 -12.74 -9.36
N GLY A 23 9.73 -13.37 -8.20
CA GLY A 23 10.75 -13.28 -7.16
C GLY A 23 10.77 -11.92 -6.46
N CYS A 24 9.90 -11.00 -6.86
CA CYS A 24 9.82 -9.67 -6.27
C CYS A 24 8.83 -9.68 -5.11
N GLN A 25 9.33 -9.44 -3.90
CA GLN A 25 8.53 -9.43 -2.68
C GLN A 25 8.27 -8.00 -2.25
N VAL A 26 7.02 -7.71 -1.90
CA VAL A 26 6.59 -6.38 -1.46
C VAL A 26 5.80 -6.53 -0.17
N GLY A 27 6.00 -5.58 0.73
CA GLY A 27 5.25 -5.48 1.97
C GLY A 27 4.63 -4.10 2.11
N ALA A 28 3.47 -4.04 2.75
CA ALA A 28 2.78 -2.80 3.02
C ALA A 28 2.25 -2.77 4.45
N ALA A 29 2.19 -1.58 5.03
CA ALA A 29 1.58 -1.35 6.34
C ALA A 29 0.67 -0.13 6.24
N LEU A 30 -0.62 -0.35 6.43
CA LEU A 30 -1.67 0.66 6.28
C LEU A 30 -2.08 1.17 7.65
N LEU A 31 -2.01 2.48 7.85
CA LEU A 31 -2.37 3.14 9.10
C LEU A 31 -3.73 3.78 8.99
N THR A 32 -4.65 3.42 9.90
CA THR A 32 -5.94 4.09 10.02
C THR A 32 -5.79 5.41 10.77
N ARG A 33 -6.80 6.30 10.66
CA ARG A 33 -6.76 7.58 11.37
C ARG A 33 -6.81 7.43 12.89
N ASP A 34 -7.38 6.34 13.39
CA ASP A 34 -7.43 6.08 14.83
C ASP A 34 -6.25 5.24 15.34
N GLY A 35 -5.23 5.01 14.51
CA GLY A 35 -3.96 4.44 14.93
C GLY A 35 -3.81 2.93 14.81
N LYS A 36 -4.76 2.24 14.19
CA LYS A 36 -4.62 0.80 13.91
C LYS A 36 -3.77 0.58 12.66
N VAL A 37 -3.08 -0.55 12.61
CA VAL A 37 -2.23 -0.92 11.47
C VAL A 37 -2.69 -2.25 10.89
N TYR A 38 -2.84 -2.28 9.57
CA TYR A 38 -3.12 -3.50 8.81
C TYR A 38 -1.98 -3.72 7.83
N THR A 39 -1.40 -4.92 7.83
CA THR A 39 -0.27 -5.21 6.95
C THR A 39 -0.71 -6.08 5.78
N GLY A 40 0.06 -6.04 4.71
CA GLY A 40 -0.18 -6.86 3.53
C GLY A 40 1.12 -7.19 2.82
N CYS A 41 1.07 -8.21 1.99
CA CYS A 41 2.16 -8.60 1.12
C CYS A 41 1.59 -8.96 -0.25
N ASN A 42 2.44 -8.99 -1.27
CA ASN A 42 1.97 -9.39 -2.59
C ASN A 42 1.76 -10.91 -2.65
N ILE A 43 0.72 -11.30 -3.39
CA ILE A 43 0.31 -12.70 -3.55
C ILE A 43 0.10 -12.93 -5.04
N GLU A 44 1.02 -13.68 -5.65
CA GLU A 44 1.00 -13.94 -7.08
C GLU A 44 0.15 -15.16 -7.43
N ASN A 45 -0.22 -15.26 -8.69
CA ASN A 45 -1.07 -16.34 -9.19
C ASN A 45 -0.64 -16.70 -10.60
N ALA A 46 -0.72 -17.98 -10.92
CA ALA A 46 -0.39 -18.49 -12.27
C ALA A 46 -1.25 -17.85 -13.36
N ALA A 47 -2.47 -17.46 -13.05
CA ALA A 47 -3.37 -16.79 -13.98
C ALA A 47 -3.07 -15.29 -14.15
N PHE A 48 -2.16 -14.75 -13.39
CA PHE A 48 -1.73 -13.35 -13.30
C PHE A 48 -2.84 -12.37 -12.85
N THR A 49 -3.99 -12.35 -13.50
CA THR A 49 -5.09 -11.43 -13.16
C THR A 49 -5.47 -11.44 -11.68
N PRO A 50 -5.55 -12.61 -10.97
CA PRO A 50 -5.81 -12.61 -9.52
C PRO A 50 -4.64 -12.14 -8.67
N THR A 51 -3.45 -11.93 -9.24
CA THR A 51 -2.29 -11.43 -8.51
C THR A 51 -2.66 -10.13 -7.80
N CYS A 52 -2.32 -10.05 -6.50
CA CYS A 52 -2.67 -8.90 -5.69
C CYS A 52 -1.43 -8.25 -5.10
N CYS A 53 -1.30 -6.94 -5.26
CA CYS A 53 -0.21 -6.17 -4.68
C CYS A 53 -0.35 -6.08 -3.16
N ALA A 54 0.77 -5.86 -2.48
CA ALA A 54 0.81 -5.74 -1.02
C ALA A 54 -0.14 -4.65 -0.49
N GLU A 55 -0.20 -3.52 -1.18
CA GLU A 55 -1.06 -2.39 -0.78
C GLU A 55 -2.53 -2.82 -0.78
N ARG A 56 -2.96 -3.56 -1.83
CA ARG A 56 -4.35 -4.00 -1.92
C ARG A 56 -4.69 -5.06 -0.89
N THR A 57 -3.77 -5.98 -0.59
CA THR A 57 -4.04 -6.97 0.47
C THR A 57 -4.23 -6.28 1.82
N ALA A 58 -3.45 -5.23 2.12
CA ALA A 58 -3.61 -4.45 3.34
C ALA A 58 -4.95 -3.71 3.37
N PHE A 59 -5.32 -3.03 2.28
CA PHE A 59 -6.61 -2.32 2.19
C PHE A 59 -7.79 -3.28 2.30
N PHE A 60 -7.74 -4.41 1.61
CA PHE A 60 -8.86 -5.34 1.59
C PHE A 60 -9.11 -5.96 2.97
N GLU A 61 -8.04 -6.28 3.70
CA GLU A 61 -8.19 -6.73 5.08
C GLU A 61 -8.81 -5.65 5.96
N ALA A 62 -8.29 -4.43 5.89
CA ALA A 62 -8.78 -3.33 6.70
C ALA A 62 -10.26 -3.02 6.40
N VAL A 63 -10.60 -2.91 5.13
CA VAL A 63 -11.98 -2.63 4.69
C VAL A 63 -12.93 -3.76 5.08
N ALA A 64 -12.50 -5.02 4.96
CA ALA A 64 -13.28 -6.18 5.36
C ALA A 64 -13.56 -6.19 6.87
N LYS A 65 -12.68 -5.59 7.67
CA LYS A 65 -12.85 -5.44 9.11
C LYS A 65 -13.59 -4.17 9.52
N GLY A 66 -14.11 -3.42 8.55
CA GLY A 66 -14.95 -2.25 8.82
C GLY A 66 -14.24 -0.91 8.79
N GLU A 67 -12.93 -0.86 8.51
CA GLU A 67 -12.20 0.41 8.45
C GLU A 67 -12.55 1.18 7.20
N ARG A 68 -12.66 2.52 7.34
CA ARG A 68 -13.02 3.42 6.24
C ARG A 68 -12.20 4.70 6.22
N HIS A 69 -11.40 4.98 7.26
CA HIS A 69 -10.66 6.22 7.40
C HIS A 69 -9.18 5.92 7.57
N PHE A 70 -8.37 6.37 6.62
CA PHE A 70 -6.96 6.02 6.54
C PHE A 70 -6.07 7.27 6.54
N ALA A 71 -4.91 7.17 7.16
CA ALA A 71 -3.95 8.27 7.27
C ALA A 71 -2.75 8.11 6.35
N ALA A 72 -2.18 6.89 6.27
CA ALA A 72 -0.94 6.66 5.54
C ALA A 72 -0.76 5.18 5.22
N ILE A 73 0.13 4.90 4.28
CA ILE A 73 0.61 3.54 4.00
C ILE A 73 2.13 3.58 3.80
N ALA A 74 2.82 2.57 4.29
CA ALA A 74 4.23 2.35 3.99
C ALA A 74 4.36 1.17 3.04
N VAL A 75 5.28 1.27 2.09
CA VAL A 75 5.53 0.23 1.07
C VAL A 75 7.04 0.02 0.95
N VAL A 76 7.45 -1.25 0.96
CA VAL A 76 8.83 -1.66 0.71
C VAL A 76 8.84 -2.86 -0.21
N GLY A 77 9.89 -3.02 -1.01
CA GLY A 77 9.96 -4.17 -1.91
C GLY A 77 11.36 -4.44 -2.45
N GLY A 78 11.54 -5.61 -3.02
CA GLY A 78 12.79 -6.02 -3.64
C GLY A 78 12.83 -7.50 -3.98
N GLN A 79 13.88 -7.89 -4.68
CA GLN A 79 14.12 -9.27 -5.07
C GLN A 79 14.69 -10.06 -3.90
N GLY A 80 14.23 -11.32 -3.76
CA GLY A 80 14.81 -12.25 -2.78
C GLY A 80 14.66 -11.83 -1.32
N GLY A 81 13.66 -11.02 -1.00
CA GLY A 81 13.41 -10.56 0.37
C GLY A 81 14.31 -9.41 0.81
N VAL A 82 15.07 -8.81 -0.09
CA VAL A 82 15.97 -7.67 0.20
C VAL A 82 15.37 -6.41 -0.40
N VAL A 83 15.22 -5.36 0.41
CA VAL A 83 14.74 -4.06 -0.10
C VAL A 83 15.76 -3.52 -1.08
N SER A 84 15.34 -3.29 -2.33
CA SER A 84 16.26 -2.95 -3.43
C SER A 84 16.07 -1.55 -3.99
N GLY A 85 15.07 -0.80 -3.53
CA GLY A 85 14.81 0.55 -4.02
C GLY A 85 13.44 1.01 -3.59
N LEU A 86 13.00 2.15 -4.10
CA LEU A 86 11.67 2.66 -3.84
C LEU A 86 10.66 1.88 -4.67
N PHE A 87 9.54 1.51 -4.05
CA PHE A 87 8.44 0.81 -4.72
C PHE A 87 7.20 1.69 -4.72
N PRO A 88 7.00 2.53 -5.75
CA PRO A 88 5.76 3.29 -5.87
C PRO A 88 4.58 2.34 -6.09
N PRO A 89 3.39 2.67 -5.58
CA PRO A 89 2.21 1.84 -5.81
C PRO A 89 1.84 1.82 -7.29
N CYS A 90 1.42 0.66 -7.79
CA CYS A 90 0.96 0.54 -9.18
C CYS A 90 -0.36 1.30 -9.41
N GLY A 91 -0.75 1.47 -10.67
CA GLY A 91 -1.97 2.21 -11.01
C GLY A 91 -3.23 1.64 -10.39
N VAL A 92 -3.34 0.32 -10.33
CA VAL A 92 -4.50 -0.34 -9.71
C VAL A 92 -4.57 -0.03 -8.23
N CYS A 93 -3.42 -0.08 -7.52
CA CYS A 93 -3.36 0.25 -6.10
C CYS A 93 -3.68 1.74 -5.86
N ARG A 94 -3.23 2.63 -6.74
CA ARG A 94 -3.55 4.06 -6.64
C ARG A 94 -5.06 4.28 -6.78
N GLN A 95 -5.72 3.55 -7.66
CA GLN A 95 -7.17 3.64 -7.83
C GLN A 95 -7.91 3.12 -6.58
N VAL A 96 -7.44 2.04 -5.97
CA VAL A 96 -8.00 1.55 -4.70
C VAL A 96 -7.84 2.60 -3.60
N MET A 97 -6.68 3.24 -3.51
CA MET A 97 -6.46 4.33 -2.55
C MET A 97 -7.42 5.50 -2.81
N MET A 98 -7.69 5.80 -4.08
CA MET A 98 -8.58 6.89 -4.47
C MET A 98 -10.02 6.66 -3.99
N GLU A 99 -10.45 5.41 -3.89
CA GLU A 99 -11.79 5.05 -3.40
C GLU A 99 -11.94 5.36 -1.90
N PHE A 100 -10.90 5.09 -1.11
CA PHE A 100 -11.00 5.09 0.34
C PHE A 100 -10.29 6.25 1.02
N CYS A 101 -9.44 7.00 0.33
CA CYS A 101 -8.56 7.98 0.94
C CYS A 101 -8.75 9.36 0.35
N SER A 102 -8.46 10.39 1.17
CA SER A 102 -8.40 11.76 0.68
C SER A 102 -7.13 11.97 -0.16
N PRO A 103 -7.06 13.05 -0.98
CA PRO A 103 -5.84 13.39 -1.72
C PRO A 103 -4.61 13.61 -0.84
N ASP A 104 -4.81 13.89 0.45
CA ASP A 104 -3.72 14.13 1.41
C ASP A 104 -3.17 12.85 2.04
N PHE A 105 -3.73 11.69 1.71
CA PHE A 105 -3.23 10.39 2.18
C PHE A 105 -1.76 10.23 1.82
N LEU A 106 -0.94 9.83 2.81
CA LEU A 106 0.51 9.80 2.64
C LEU A 106 1.00 8.39 2.29
N ILE A 107 1.85 8.31 1.29
CA ILE A 107 2.52 7.07 0.88
C ILE A 107 4.00 7.20 1.26
N HIS A 108 4.46 6.39 2.19
CA HIS A 108 5.84 6.32 2.64
C HIS A 108 6.54 5.17 1.94
N MET A 109 7.52 5.47 1.10
CA MET A 109 8.30 4.44 0.40
C MET A 109 9.65 4.29 1.07
N GLY A 110 9.94 3.08 1.57
CA GLY A 110 11.21 2.77 2.21
C GLY A 110 12.22 2.25 1.18
N GLY A 111 13.39 2.86 1.12
CA GLY A 111 14.44 2.48 0.19
C GLY A 111 15.50 1.56 0.79
N ALA A 112 16.44 1.12 -0.04
CA ALA A 112 17.47 0.15 0.31
C ALA A 112 18.45 0.68 1.38
N GLY A 113 18.70 1.98 1.39
CA GLY A 113 19.63 2.61 2.34
C GLY A 113 18.96 3.11 3.61
N GLY A 114 17.71 2.76 3.85
CA GLY A 114 16.96 3.24 5.02
C GLY A 114 16.27 4.58 4.81
N GLU A 115 16.40 5.18 3.63
CA GLU A 115 15.70 6.41 3.30
C GLU A 115 14.20 6.18 3.20
N ILE A 116 13.41 7.22 3.51
CA ILE A 116 11.95 7.20 3.36
C ILE A 116 11.56 8.41 2.53
N VAL A 117 10.88 8.16 1.41
CA VAL A 117 10.31 9.20 0.56
C VAL A 117 8.80 9.20 0.76
N THR A 118 8.25 10.34 1.16
CA THR A 118 6.82 10.49 1.43
C THR A 118 6.18 11.34 0.36
N VAL A 119 5.13 10.81 -0.28
CA VAL A 119 4.41 11.50 -1.36
C VAL A 119 2.91 11.39 -1.08
N PRO A 120 2.15 12.49 -1.17
CA PRO A 120 0.69 12.42 -1.02
C PRO A 120 0.03 11.81 -2.25
N LEU A 121 -1.14 11.20 -2.05
CA LEU A 121 -1.86 10.49 -3.11
C LEU A 121 -2.14 11.39 -4.34
N ARG A 122 -2.43 12.69 -4.12
CA ARG A 122 -2.71 13.61 -5.23
C ARG A 122 -1.56 13.72 -6.23
N GLU A 123 -0.33 13.48 -5.81
CA GLU A 123 0.83 13.50 -6.72
C GLU A 123 1.00 12.19 -7.47
N PHE A 124 0.50 11.08 -6.92
CA PHE A 124 0.54 9.78 -7.59
C PHE A 124 -0.62 9.57 -8.56
N LEU A 125 -1.75 10.25 -8.36
CA LEU A 125 -2.92 10.10 -9.22
C LEU A 125 -3.60 11.45 -9.44
N PRO A 126 -2.95 12.37 -10.16
CA PRO A 126 -3.57 13.65 -10.50
C PRO A 126 -4.79 13.41 -11.39
N TYR A 127 -5.86 14.17 -11.14
CA TYR A 127 -7.14 14.03 -11.86
C TYR A 127 -7.71 12.61 -11.77
N GLY A 128 -7.51 11.94 -10.60
CA GLY A 128 -7.96 10.56 -10.41
C GLY A 128 -9.49 10.44 -10.46
N PHE A 129 -9.97 9.31 -10.97
CA PHE A 129 -11.39 9.01 -11.01
C PHE A 129 -11.91 8.66 -9.61
N THR A 130 -12.94 9.35 -9.13
CA THR A 130 -13.50 9.14 -7.79
C THR A 130 -14.94 8.66 -7.77
N GLY A 131 -15.64 8.72 -8.88
CA GLY A 131 -17.08 8.45 -8.93
C GLY A 131 -17.93 9.44 -8.13
N LYS A 132 -17.38 10.64 -7.81
CA LYS A 132 -18.12 11.67 -7.11
C LYS A 132 -19.38 12.06 -7.87
N GLY A 133 -20.48 12.23 -7.16
CA GLY A 133 -21.78 12.53 -7.75
C GLY A 133 -22.59 11.30 -8.11
N GLN A 134 -22.00 10.12 -8.06
CA GLN A 134 -22.64 8.84 -8.37
C GLN A 134 -22.89 8.00 -7.12
N VAL A 135 -21.93 8.02 -6.18
CA VAL A 135 -22.06 7.33 -4.89
C VAL A 135 -21.55 8.25 -3.78
N PRO A 136 -22.02 8.06 -2.52
CA PRO A 136 -21.49 8.80 -1.38
C PRO A 136 -20.01 8.50 -1.19
N GLN A 137 -19.22 9.53 -0.87
CA GLN A 137 -17.78 9.41 -0.65
C GLN A 137 -17.46 9.29 0.83
N ASN A 138 -16.54 8.38 1.17
CA ASN A 138 -15.95 8.30 2.50
C ASN A 138 -14.73 9.23 2.54
N SER A 139 -14.74 10.20 3.42
CA SER A 139 -13.65 11.16 3.54
C SER A 139 -12.60 10.72 4.56
#